data_9b311075834c43638e5b1c7645a6c2f4
#
_entry.id   9b311075834c43638e5b1c7645a6c2f4
#
_cell.length_a   1.000
_cell.length_b   1.000
_cell.length_c   1.000
_cell.angle_alpha   90.00
_cell.angle_beta   90.00
_cell.angle_gamma   90.00
#
_symmetry.space_group_name_H-M   'P 1'
#
loop_
_entity.id
_entity.type
_entity.pdbx_description
1 polymer ?
#
loop_
_entity_poly.entity_id
_entity_poly.type
_entity_poly.pdbx_seq_one_letter_code
_entity_poly.pdbx_strand_id
1 'polypeptide(L)'
;KISKQPQTEEEKNQMRNDKKWLDEWKKALLHWTTGAVAEYPSYADLKDKYQNGNFILAYYGDDREINVAISKNIEKVDLQSVYAMEDRPSKQLVKYLVNLKSTEAFALAQGNKERANEIKEWFLRFEQVLQSVYEDESLHLDFNIETFQFTIIQKNRDPFDFNSMSMGYAAVFDIIGDLIMRMEAHRRYDIEGLVLIDEIETHLHVALQKKIVPILMKLFPNIQFVLTTHSPFILNSTPNAVVYDLESHTLVEEGLTQLPYEGIVEGYFKADCLSQELREKFEEYKKIVQKTELTDRDFAKAAELEFYLDEVPDYLALEFASEYSRLKLEFSRRC
;
A
#
# COMPACT_ATOMS: atom_id res chain seq x y z
N LYS A 1 4.40 28.91 41.43
CA LYS A 1 3.32 29.77 41.96
C LYS A 1 2.39 28.90 42.76
N ILE A 2 2.26 29.19 44.08
CA ILE A 2 1.44 28.48 45.04
C ILE A 2 -0.04 28.64 44.56
N SER A 3 -0.69 27.51 44.27
CA SER A 3 -2.11 27.51 43.93
C SER A 3 -2.94 27.95 45.16
N LYS A 4 -3.68 29.05 45.03
CA LYS A 4 -4.68 29.42 46.05
C LYS A 4 -5.68 28.27 46.16
N GLN A 5 -6.05 27.88 47.39
CA GLN A 5 -7.13 26.94 47.60
C GLN A 5 -8.48 27.56 47.17
N PRO A 6 -9.35 26.81 46.51
CA PRO A 6 -10.64 27.34 46.07
C PRO A 6 -11.50 27.71 47.28
N GLN A 7 -12.08 28.92 47.27
CA GLN A 7 -12.88 29.46 48.38
C GLN A 7 -14.38 29.35 48.17
N THR A 8 -14.84 29.17 46.92
CA THR A 8 -16.25 29.02 46.59
C THR A 8 -16.62 27.63 46.08
N GLU A 9 -17.87 27.24 46.14
CA GLU A 9 -18.34 25.97 45.58
C GLU A 9 -18.20 25.91 44.05
N GLU A 10 -18.30 27.04 43.36
CA GLU A 10 -18.08 27.14 41.92
C GLU A 10 -16.61 26.89 41.58
N GLU A 11 -15.68 27.48 42.31
CA GLU A 11 -14.23 27.24 42.15
C GLU A 11 -13.85 25.80 42.45
N LYS A 12 -14.50 25.17 43.43
CA LYS A 12 -14.26 23.71 43.72
C LYS A 12 -14.81 22.81 42.61
N ASN A 13 -15.95 23.15 42.03
CA ASN A 13 -16.54 22.40 40.91
C ASN A 13 -15.69 22.57 39.64
N GLN A 14 -15.23 23.79 39.36
CA GLN A 14 -14.30 24.05 38.26
C GLN A 14 -13.01 23.24 38.45
N MET A 15 -12.41 23.25 39.64
CA MET A 15 -11.21 22.52 39.95
C MET A 15 -11.38 20.99 39.84
N ARG A 16 -12.58 20.46 40.17
CA ARG A 16 -12.93 19.03 39.97
C ARG A 16 -13.04 18.70 38.51
N ASN A 17 -13.66 19.56 37.71
CA ASN A 17 -13.77 19.38 36.26
C ASN A 17 -12.42 19.47 35.57
N ASP A 18 -11.58 20.46 35.97
CA ASP A 18 -10.22 20.61 35.47
C ASP A 18 -9.35 19.40 35.83
N LYS A 19 -9.51 18.85 37.05
CA LYS A 19 -8.80 17.64 37.47
C LYS A 19 -9.25 16.42 36.67
N LYS A 20 -10.56 16.24 36.46
CA LYS A 20 -11.09 15.16 35.65
C LYS A 20 -10.59 15.25 34.20
N TRP A 21 -10.64 16.45 33.62
CA TRP A 21 -10.08 16.73 32.30
C TRP A 21 -8.58 16.43 32.23
N LEU A 22 -7.82 16.82 33.25
CA LEU A 22 -6.38 16.55 33.32
C LEU A 22 -6.06 15.05 33.44
N ASP A 23 -6.89 14.29 34.18
CA ASP A 23 -6.73 12.85 34.34
C ASP A 23 -7.12 12.12 33.06
N GLU A 24 -8.15 12.55 32.35
CA GLU A 24 -8.54 12.05 31.02
C GLU A 24 -7.45 12.37 29.99
N TRP A 25 -6.91 13.59 30.04
CA TRP A 25 -5.81 14.00 29.16
C TRP A 25 -4.51 13.23 29.44
N LYS A 26 -4.18 12.97 30.71
CA LYS A 26 -3.04 12.14 31.09
C LYS A 26 -3.21 10.69 30.63
N LYS A 27 -4.42 10.11 30.73
CA LYS A 27 -4.70 8.77 30.19
C LYS A 27 -4.55 8.74 28.68
N ALA A 28 -5.06 9.73 27.97
CA ALA A 28 -4.86 9.88 26.55
C ALA A 28 -3.36 10.02 26.22
N LEU A 29 -2.62 10.87 26.94
CA LEU A 29 -1.18 11.06 26.76
C LEU A 29 -0.39 9.76 27.03
N LEU A 30 -0.78 8.98 28.05
CA LEU A 30 -0.14 7.68 28.35
C LEU A 30 -0.41 6.66 27.21
N HIS A 31 -1.57 6.71 26.62
CA HIS A 31 -1.90 5.91 25.45
C HIS A 31 -1.10 6.36 24.21
N TRP A 32 -0.83 7.65 24.08
CA TRP A 32 -0.03 8.23 23.01
C TRP A 32 1.48 8.03 23.19
N THR A 33 1.97 7.95 24.44
CA THR A 33 3.40 7.71 24.70
C THR A 33 3.83 6.25 24.51
N THR A 34 2.89 5.33 24.34
CA THR A 34 3.17 3.93 24.00
C THR A 34 3.04 3.65 22.48
N GLY A 35 2.67 4.64 21.68
CA GLY A 35 2.50 4.56 20.23
C GLY A 35 3.48 5.43 19.45
N ALA A 36 3.26 5.51 18.15
CA ALA A 36 4.01 6.39 17.26
C ALA A 36 3.75 7.87 17.59
N VAL A 37 4.81 8.66 17.67
CA VAL A 37 4.72 10.11 17.88
C VAL A 37 4.88 10.81 16.54
N ALA A 38 3.88 11.58 16.14
CA ALA A 38 3.96 12.43 14.96
C ALA A 38 4.62 13.77 15.33
N GLU A 39 5.76 14.06 14.72
CA GLU A 39 6.44 15.35 14.85
C GLU A 39 6.07 16.25 13.66
N TYR A 40 5.63 17.46 13.95
CA TYR A 40 5.33 18.48 12.93
C TYR A 40 5.72 19.87 13.45
N PRO A 41 6.20 20.77 12.58
CA PRO A 41 6.74 22.05 12.99
C PRO A 41 5.72 22.94 13.74
N SER A 42 4.45 22.91 13.33
CA SER A 42 3.39 23.69 13.93
C SER A 42 2.03 23.04 13.71
N TYR A 43 1.33 22.72 14.80
CA TYR A 43 -0.05 22.19 14.72
C TYR A 43 -1.02 23.22 14.14
N ALA A 44 -0.84 24.49 14.50
CA ALA A 44 -1.71 25.56 14.01
C ALA A 44 -1.61 25.71 12.49
N ASP A 45 -0.40 25.69 11.95
CA ASP A 45 -0.15 25.79 10.51
C ASP A 45 -0.67 24.57 9.75
N LEU A 46 -0.47 23.36 10.31
CA LEU A 46 -1.00 22.15 9.71
C LEU A 46 -2.51 22.14 9.66
N LYS A 47 -3.16 22.56 10.76
CA LYS A 47 -4.60 22.69 10.86
C LYS A 47 -5.14 23.71 9.85
N ASP A 48 -4.48 24.87 9.74
CA ASP A 48 -4.86 25.91 8.78
C ASP A 48 -4.72 25.41 7.33
N LYS A 49 -3.58 24.78 6.99
CA LYS A 49 -3.38 24.16 5.68
C LYS A 49 -4.48 23.14 5.35
N TYR A 50 -4.83 22.27 6.30
CA TYR A 50 -5.89 21.27 6.11
C TYR A 50 -7.25 21.92 5.91
N GLN A 51 -7.63 22.89 6.75
CA GLN A 51 -8.90 23.59 6.66
C GLN A 51 -9.06 24.38 5.35
N ASN A 52 -7.95 24.86 4.79
CA ASN A 52 -7.92 25.58 3.50
C ASN A 52 -7.68 24.67 2.30
N GLY A 53 -7.65 23.33 2.47
CA GLY A 53 -7.44 22.37 1.38
C GLY A 53 -6.01 22.34 0.81
N ASN A 54 -5.05 22.91 1.54
CA ASN A 54 -3.63 22.91 1.17
C ASN A 54 -2.83 21.75 1.81
N PHE A 55 -3.52 20.85 2.48
CA PHE A 55 -2.96 19.64 3.05
C PHE A 55 -3.98 18.50 2.96
N ILE A 56 -3.57 17.38 2.42
CA ILE A 56 -4.41 16.19 2.29
C ILE A 56 -4.17 15.28 3.50
N LEU A 57 -5.26 14.83 4.11
CA LEU A 57 -5.25 13.77 5.09
C LEU A 57 -6.22 12.68 4.60
N ALA A 58 -5.73 11.46 4.38
CA ALA A 58 -6.55 10.33 3.94
C ALA A 58 -6.15 9.04 4.65
N TYR A 59 -7.13 8.17 4.86
CA TYR A 59 -6.93 6.83 5.41
C TYR A 59 -7.63 5.81 4.52
N TYR A 60 -6.95 4.74 4.18
CA TYR A 60 -7.47 3.61 3.42
C TYR A 60 -7.32 2.34 4.26
N GLY A 61 -8.45 1.72 4.62
CA GLY A 61 -8.50 0.43 5.29
C GLY A 61 -8.23 -0.73 4.32
N ASP A 62 -8.44 -1.95 4.81
CA ASP A 62 -8.33 -3.20 4.05
C ASP A 62 -9.53 -3.47 3.11
N ASP A 63 -10.65 -2.76 3.31
CA ASP A 63 -11.93 -2.89 2.59
C ASP A 63 -11.99 -2.09 1.27
N ARG A 64 -10.87 -1.99 0.56
CA ARG A 64 -10.77 -1.22 -0.69
C ARG A 64 -11.54 -1.89 -1.83
N GLU A 65 -12.68 -1.32 -2.16
CA GLU A 65 -13.50 -1.72 -3.30
C GLU A 65 -13.81 -0.51 -4.17
N ILE A 66 -13.53 -0.59 -5.48
CA ILE A 66 -14.10 0.36 -6.42
C ILE A 66 -15.55 -0.03 -6.71
N ASN A 67 -16.48 0.68 -6.08
CA ASN A 67 -17.86 0.75 -6.53
C ASN A 67 -18.05 2.06 -7.32
N VAL A 68 -17.61 2.06 -8.57
CA VAL A 68 -17.75 3.24 -9.41
C VAL A 68 -19.18 3.32 -9.91
N ALA A 69 -19.88 4.38 -9.54
CA ALA A 69 -21.21 4.62 -10.06
C ALA A 69 -21.14 4.86 -11.58
N ILE A 70 -21.74 3.96 -12.38
CA ILE A 70 -21.91 4.13 -13.82
C ILE A 70 -22.77 5.39 -14.04
N SER A 71 -22.21 6.38 -14.72
CA SER A 71 -23.00 7.56 -15.08
C SER A 71 -23.97 7.22 -16.19
N LYS A 72 -25.25 7.33 -15.94
CA LYS A 72 -26.31 7.23 -16.96
C LYS A 72 -26.72 8.60 -17.52
N ASN A 73 -26.27 9.65 -16.87
CA ASN A 73 -26.60 11.03 -17.19
C ASN A 73 -25.36 11.91 -17.02
N ILE A 74 -25.34 13.06 -17.70
CA ILE A 74 -24.35 14.09 -17.45
C ILE A 74 -24.78 14.80 -16.17
N GLU A 75 -24.04 14.60 -15.10
CA GLU A 75 -24.24 15.25 -13.80
C GLU A 75 -23.04 16.15 -13.51
N LYS A 76 -23.31 17.35 -12.99
CA LYS A 76 -22.25 18.18 -12.47
C LYS A 76 -21.73 17.57 -11.17
N VAL A 77 -20.45 17.28 -11.11
CA VAL A 77 -19.80 16.83 -9.89
C VAL A 77 -19.23 18.04 -9.17
N ASP A 78 -19.80 18.34 -8.00
CA ASP A 78 -19.30 19.41 -7.15
C ASP A 78 -18.26 18.82 -6.19
N LEU A 79 -16.99 19.17 -6.43
CA LEU A 79 -15.87 18.76 -5.58
C LEU A 79 -15.82 19.59 -4.31
N GLN A 80 -15.56 18.94 -3.19
CA GLN A 80 -15.37 19.63 -1.91
C GLN A 80 -13.93 20.15 -1.82
N SER A 81 -13.78 21.35 -1.25
CA SER A 81 -12.44 21.92 -1.02
C SER A 81 -11.66 21.16 0.05
N VAL A 82 -12.34 20.51 0.98
CA VAL A 82 -11.74 19.67 2.02
C VAL A 82 -12.58 18.41 2.17
N TYR A 83 -11.94 17.27 2.16
CA TYR A 83 -12.54 15.97 2.43
C TYR A 83 -12.07 15.47 3.80
N ALA A 84 -12.97 14.83 4.56
CA ALA A 84 -12.58 14.14 5.77
C ALA A 84 -11.62 12.97 5.45
N MET A 85 -10.89 12.51 6.45
CA MET A 85 -9.86 11.47 6.29
C MET A 85 -10.44 10.17 5.70
N GLU A 86 -11.65 9.80 6.10
CA GLU A 86 -12.34 8.58 5.69
C GLU A 86 -13.26 8.75 4.48
N ASP A 87 -13.39 9.96 3.94
CA ASP A 87 -14.16 10.18 2.72
C ASP A 87 -13.55 9.44 1.54
N ARG A 88 -14.41 9.06 0.59
CA ARG A 88 -14.02 8.34 -0.63
C ARG A 88 -14.53 9.06 -1.88
N PRO A 89 -13.93 10.20 -2.26
CA PRO A 89 -14.28 10.91 -3.49
C PRO A 89 -14.02 10.08 -4.76
N SER A 90 -13.15 9.06 -4.71
CA SER A 90 -12.94 8.08 -5.79
C SER A 90 -14.24 7.50 -6.37
N LYS A 91 -15.27 7.31 -5.54
CA LYS A 91 -16.59 6.80 -5.97
C LYS A 91 -17.27 7.70 -7.01
N GLN A 92 -16.90 8.95 -7.10
CA GLN A 92 -17.42 9.91 -8.09
C GLN A 92 -16.50 10.09 -9.30
N LEU A 93 -15.35 9.40 -9.34
CA LEU A 93 -14.35 9.60 -10.38
C LEU A 93 -14.92 9.46 -11.80
N VAL A 94 -15.64 8.37 -12.10
CA VAL A 94 -16.19 8.18 -13.46
C VAL A 94 -17.25 9.22 -13.82
N LYS A 95 -18.10 9.61 -12.87
CA LYS A 95 -19.03 10.74 -13.08
C LYS A 95 -18.26 12.04 -13.38
N TYR A 96 -17.17 12.27 -12.68
CA TYR A 96 -16.30 13.43 -12.89
C TYR A 96 -15.66 13.39 -14.28
N LEU A 97 -15.17 12.23 -14.73
CA LEU A 97 -14.62 12.06 -16.09
C LEU A 97 -15.67 12.39 -17.16
N VAL A 98 -16.91 11.90 -17.02
CA VAL A 98 -18.03 12.21 -17.93
C VAL A 98 -18.35 13.70 -17.92
N ASN A 99 -18.37 14.32 -16.74
CA ASN A 99 -18.59 15.77 -16.60
C ASN A 99 -17.49 16.57 -17.31
N LEU A 100 -16.21 16.17 -17.17
CA LEU A 100 -15.09 16.81 -17.89
C LEU A 100 -15.22 16.68 -19.40
N LYS A 101 -15.55 15.47 -19.93
CA LYS A 101 -15.74 15.27 -21.38
C LYS A 101 -16.89 16.10 -21.94
N SER A 102 -17.98 16.18 -21.20
CA SER A 102 -19.12 17.03 -21.58
C SER A 102 -18.73 18.51 -21.56
N THR A 103 -17.96 18.95 -20.56
CA THR A 103 -17.45 20.32 -20.46
C THR A 103 -16.50 20.65 -21.62
N GLU A 104 -15.63 19.71 -22.00
CA GLU A 104 -14.75 19.85 -23.18
C GLU A 104 -15.57 20.13 -24.45
N ALA A 105 -16.60 19.29 -24.70
CA ALA A 105 -17.47 19.43 -25.86
C ALA A 105 -18.24 20.78 -25.86
N PHE A 106 -18.77 21.21 -24.73
CA PHE A 106 -19.45 22.50 -24.60
C PHE A 106 -18.51 23.68 -24.78
N ALA A 107 -17.29 23.60 -24.23
CA ALA A 107 -16.26 24.63 -24.42
C ALA A 107 -15.91 24.80 -25.89
N LEU A 108 -15.71 23.70 -26.63
CA LEU A 108 -15.46 23.72 -28.08
C LEU A 108 -16.65 24.34 -28.84
N ALA A 109 -17.88 23.95 -28.52
CA ALA A 109 -19.08 24.48 -29.16
C ALA A 109 -19.25 26.00 -28.93
N GLN A 110 -18.81 26.52 -27.80
CA GLN A 110 -18.82 27.95 -27.44
C GLN A 110 -17.58 28.70 -27.95
N GLY A 111 -16.64 28.03 -28.62
CA GLY A 111 -15.38 28.62 -29.11
C GLY A 111 -14.32 28.87 -28.01
N ASN A 112 -14.53 28.36 -26.79
CA ASN A 112 -13.56 28.45 -25.71
C ASN A 112 -12.49 27.33 -25.84
N LYS A 113 -11.54 27.57 -26.75
CA LYS A 113 -10.47 26.63 -27.07
C LYS A 113 -9.51 26.42 -25.88
N GLU A 114 -9.29 27.45 -25.07
CA GLU A 114 -8.37 27.40 -23.93
C GLU A 114 -8.90 26.36 -22.92
N ARG A 115 -10.17 26.49 -22.51
CA ARG A 115 -10.78 25.55 -21.57
C ARG A 115 -10.84 24.11 -22.10
N ALA A 116 -11.12 23.94 -23.39
CA ALA A 116 -11.13 22.63 -24.02
C ALA A 116 -9.73 21.98 -24.01
N ASN A 117 -8.69 22.77 -24.29
CA ASN A 117 -7.30 22.28 -24.27
C ASN A 117 -6.86 21.91 -22.85
N GLU A 118 -7.19 22.68 -21.81
CA GLU A 118 -6.91 22.33 -20.41
C GLU A 118 -7.47 20.95 -20.07
N ILE A 119 -8.73 20.67 -20.45
CA ILE A 119 -9.37 19.37 -20.17
C ILE A 119 -8.71 18.26 -20.98
N LYS A 120 -8.36 18.51 -22.23
CA LYS A 120 -7.64 17.53 -23.05
C LYS A 120 -6.29 17.17 -22.44
N GLU A 121 -5.52 18.15 -21.98
CA GLU A 121 -4.25 17.92 -21.30
C GLU A 121 -4.45 17.15 -19.97
N TRP A 122 -5.56 17.41 -19.27
CA TRP A 122 -5.92 16.65 -18.07
C TRP A 122 -6.11 15.17 -18.39
N PHE A 123 -6.87 14.84 -19.45
CA PHE A 123 -7.07 13.45 -19.87
C PHE A 123 -5.76 12.78 -20.28
N LEU A 124 -4.88 13.47 -20.98
CA LEU A 124 -3.56 12.95 -21.34
C LEU A 124 -2.74 12.59 -20.08
N ARG A 125 -2.75 13.44 -19.06
CA ARG A 125 -2.09 13.12 -17.78
C ARG A 125 -2.75 11.94 -17.07
N PHE A 126 -4.06 11.86 -17.08
CA PHE A 126 -4.77 10.74 -16.48
C PHE A 126 -4.48 9.41 -17.20
N GLU A 127 -4.41 9.42 -18.54
CA GLU A 127 -3.97 8.26 -19.32
C GLU A 127 -2.53 7.84 -18.96
N GLN A 128 -1.62 8.78 -18.76
CA GLN A 128 -0.25 8.48 -18.30
C GLN A 128 -0.22 7.81 -16.93
N VAL A 129 -1.13 8.17 -16.03
CA VAL A 129 -1.30 7.47 -14.74
C VAL A 129 -1.72 6.02 -14.98
N LEU A 130 -2.74 5.81 -15.82
CA LEU A 130 -3.18 4.46 -16.19
C LEU A 130 -2.05 3.65 -16.84
N GLN A 131 -1.34 4.23 -17.81
CA GLN A 131 -0.18 3.61 -18.46
C GLN A 131 0.90 3.20 -17.45
N SER A 132 1.17 4.04 -16.46
CA SER A 132 2.15 3.75 -15.42
C SER A 132 1.72 2.57 -14.53
N VAL A 133 0.43 2.47 -14.19
CA VAL A 133 -0.10 1.40 -13.34
C VAL A 133 -0.17 0.07 -14.10
N TYR A 134 -0.57 0.11 -15.37
CA TYR A 134 -0.68 -1.09 -16.22
C TYR A 134 0.63 -1.47 -16.94
N GLU A 135 1.65 -0.58 -16.88
CA GLU A 135 2.91 -0.70 -17.64
C GLU A 135 2.69 -0.90 -19.15
N ASP A 136 1.73 -0.18 -19.69
CA ASP A 136 1.37 -0.25 -21.09
C ASP A 136 1.22 1.16 -21.67
N GLU A 137 2.25 1.61 -22.38
CA GLU A 137 2.25 2.93 -23.06
C GLU A 137 1.21 3.04 -24.18
N SER A 138 0.68 1.92 -24.67
CA SER A 138 -0.39 1.89 -25.68
C SER A 138 -1.78 2.09 -25.10
N LEU A 139 -1.92 2.02 -23.76
CA LEU A 139 -3.19 2.19 -23.07
C LEU A 139 -3.75 3.58 -23.31
N HIS A 140 -4.99 3.65 -23.69
CA HIS A 140 -5.75 4.90 -23.81
C HIS A 140 -7.21 4.70 -23.40
N LEU A 141 -7.87 5.84 -23.15
CA LEU A 141 -9.28 5.90 -22.83
C LEU A 141 -10.11 6.23 -24.06
N ASP A 142 -11.09 5.40 -24.36
CA ASP A 142 -12.14 5.72 -25.31
C ASP A 142 -13.41 6.14 -24.58
N PHE A 143 -14.08 7.17 -25.10
CA PHE A 143 -15.32 7.70 -24.54
C PHE A 143 -16.46 7.57 -25.52
N ASN A 144 -17.46 6.77 -25.19
CA ASN A 144 -18.67 6.62 -25.99
C ASN A 144 -19.68 7.72 -25.63
N ILE A 145 -19.98 8.60 -26.59
CA ILE A 145 -20.88 9.76 -26.41
C ILE A 145 -22.35 9.38 -26.29
N GLU A 146 -22.74 8.18 -26.73
CA GLU A 146 -24.14 7.72 -26.67
C GLU A 146 -24.46 7.06 -25.32
N THR A 147 -23.47 6.32 -24.78
CA THR A 147 -23.65 5.57 -23.51
C THR A 147 -23.03 6.27 -22.32
N PHE A 148 -22.24 7.34 -22.53
CA PHE A 148 -21.43 8.03 -21.52
C PHE A 148 -20.46 7.12 -20.78
N GLN A 149 -19.98 6.06 -21.44
CA GLN A 149 -19.07 5.10 -20.85
C GLN A 149 -17.64 5.34 -21.29
N PHE A 150 -16.72 5.17 -20.36
CA PHE A 150 -15.30 5.10 -20.63
C PHE A 150 -14.87 3.65 -20.77
N THR A 151 -14.12 3.36 -21.82
CA THR A 151 -13.50 2.07 -22.07
C THR A 151 -12.00 2.21 -22.05
N ILE A 152 -11.32 1.35 -21.33
CA ILE A 152 -9.86 1.25 -21.28
C ILE A 152 -9.44 0.27 -22.37
N ILE A 153 -8.63 0.75 -23.30
CA ILE A 153 -8.13 -0.03 -24.44
C ILE A 153 -6.66 -0.30 -24.23
N GLN A 154 -6.27 -1.56 -24.30
CA GLN A 154 -4.89 -2.06 -24.22
C GLN A 154 -4.57 -2.94 -25.42
N LYS A 155 -3.29 -2.98 -25.78
CA LYS A 155 -2.81 -3.89 -26.83
C LYS A 155 -2.96 -5.34 -26.38
N ASN A 156 -3.54 -6.19 -27.24
CA ASN A 156 -3.72 -7.63 -27.01
C ASN A 156 -4.62 -8.01 -25.81
N ARG A 157 -5.52 -7.12 -25.40
CA ARG A 157 -6.56 -7.41 -24.41
C ARG A 157 -7.91 -6.92 -24.92
N ASP A 158 -8.98 -7.60 -24.51
CA ASP A 158 -10.33 -7.08 -24.76
C ASP A 158 -10.53 -5.76 -24.01
N PRO A 159 -11.21 -4.78 -24.64
CA PRO A 159 -11.55 -3.53 -23.98
C PRO A 159 -12.40 -3.78 -22.72
N PHE A 160 -12.15 -3.00 -21.67
CA PHE A 160 -12.84 -3.12 -20.39
C PHE A 160 -13.13 -1.74 -19.79
N ASP A 161 -14.07 -1.67 -18.87
CA ASP A 161 -14.40 -0.44 -18.13
C ASP A 161 -13.84 -0.43 -16.70
N PHE A 162 -14.03 0.67 -15.99
CA PHE A 162 -13.56 0.81 -14.61
C PHE A 162 -14.18 -0.20 -13.63
N ASN A 163 -15.39 -0.72 -13.90
CA ASN A 163 -16.04 -1.72 -13.06
C ASN A 163 -15.60 -3.16 -13.36
N SER A 164 -15.00 -3.36 -14.54
CA SER A 164 -14.50 -4.66 -15.00
C SER A 164 -13.01 -4.86 -14.67
N MET A 165 -12.40 -3.94 -13.94
CA MET A 165 -11.03 -4.10 -13.47
C MET A 165 -10.91 -5.29 -12.53
N SER A 166 -9.77 -5.99 -12.56
CA SER A 166 -9.49 -6.98 -11.52
C SER A 166 -9.38 -6.30 -10.15
N MET A 167 -9.71 -7.02 -9.07
CA MET A 167 -9.72 -6.48 -7.71
C MET A 167 -8.41 -5.76 -7.34
N GLY A 168 -7.25 -6.30 -7.76
CA GLY A 168 -5.96 -5.67 -7.49
C GLY A 168 -5.80 -4.30 -8.15
N TYR A 169 -6.15 -4.18 -9.43
CA TYR A 169 -6.12 -2.87 -10.10
C TYR A 169 -7.18 -1.94 -9.55
N ALA A 170 -8.36 -2.46 -9.21
CA ALA A 170 -9.42 -1.69 -8.58
C ALA A 170 -8.98 -1.07 -7.27
N ALA A 171 -8.31 -1.85 -6.39
CA ALA A 171 -7.77 -1.35 -5.12
C ALA A 171 -6.71 -0.25 -5.31
N VAL A 172 -5.84 -0.39 -6.31
CA VAL A 172 -4.84 0.66 -6.66
C VAL A 172 -5.54 1.93 -7.14
N PHE A 173 -6.56 1.77 -8.00
CA PHE A 173 -7.30 2.92 -8.54
C PHE A 173 -8.20 3.59 -7.52
N ASP A 174 -8.66 2.90 -6.48
CA ASP A 174 -9.38 3.53 -5.37
C ASP A 174 -8.48 4.56 -4.69
N ILE A 175 -7.22 4.20 -4.38
CA ILE A 175 -6.25 5.13 -3.76
C ILE A 175 -5.88 6.28 -4.71
N ILE A 176 -5.46 5.95 -5.94
CA ILE A 176 -4.98 6.95 -6.91
C ILE A 176 -6.11 7.90 -7.31
N GLY A 177 -7.28 7.36 -7.62
CA GLY A 177 -8.45 8.15 -8.00
C GLY A 177 -8.94 9.05 -6.88
N ASP A 178 -8.91 8.57 -5.64
CA ASP A 178 -9.26 9.35 -4.46
C ASP A 178 -8.31 10.55 -4.28
N LEU A 179 -7.01 10.32 -4.36
CA LEU A 179 -6.01 11.40 -4.24
C LEU A 179 -6.12 12.40 -5.38
N ILE A 180 -6.36 11.94 -6.61
CA ILE A 180 -6.63 12.83 -7.76
C ILE A 180 -7.85 13.70 -7.47
N MET A 181 -8.97 13.11 -7.01
CA MET A 181 -10.21 13.84 -6.76
C MET A 181 -10.07 14.87 -5.63
N ARG A 182 -9.27 14.56 -4.58
CA ARG A 182 -8.96 15.52 -3.51
C ARG A 182 -8.15 16.71 -4.02
N MET A 183 -7.21 16.49 -4.94
CA MET A 183 -6.36 17.52 -5.54
C MET A 183 -7.12 18.33 -6.60
N GLU A 184 -8.04 17.72 -7.31
CA GLU A 184 -8.79 18.30 -8.41
C GLU A 184 -9.68 19.47 -7.97
N ALA A 185 -10.19 19.46 -6.74
CA ALA A 185 -10.95 20.57 -6.18
C ALA A 185 -10.17 21.91 -6.23
N HIS A 186 -8.86 21.83 -6.11
CA HIS A 186 -7.95 22.98 -6.13
C HIS A 186 -7.21 23.12 -7.46
N ARG A 187 -7.38 22.16 -8.40
CA ARG A 187 -6.63 22.06 -9.66
C ARG A 187 -5.11 22.13 -9.45
N ARG A 188 -4.65 21.56 -8.34
CA ARG A 188 -3.25 21.52 -7.93
C ARG A 188 -2.89 20.09 -7.57
N TYR A 189 -1.78 19.59 -8.15
CA TYR A 189 -1.30 18.21 -7.96
C TYR A 189 0.00 18.17 -7.15
N ASP A 190 0.37 19.30 -6.57
CA ASP A 190 1.55 19.52 -5.72
C ASP A 190 1.20 19.70 -4.23
N ILE A 191 -0.04 19.38 -3.85
CA ILE A 191 -0.51 19.53 -2.48
C ILE A 191 0.22 18.56 -1.56
N GLU A 192 0.70 19.08 -0.44
CA GLU A 192 1.31 18.28 0.62
C GLU A 192 0.25 17.42 1.34
N GLY A 193 0.67 16.30 1.94
CA GLY A 193 -0.29 15.49 2.70
C GLY A 193 0.33 14.33 3.44
N LEU A 194 -0.52 13.70 4.25
CA LEU A 194 -0.25 12.45 4.95
C LEU A 194 -1.33 11.44 4.57
N VAL A 195 -0.91 10.29 4.09
CA VAL A 195 -1.80 9.21 3.69
C VAL A 195 -1.46 7.95 4.47
N LEU A 196 -2.44 7.43 5.17
CA LEU A 196 -2.36 6.20 5.92
C LEU A 196 -3.02 5.09 5.11
N ILE A 197 -2.33 3.95 4.90
CA ILE A 197 -2.88 2.81 4.18
C ILE A 197 -2.65 1.56 5.01
N ASP A 198 -3.73 0.90 5.38
CA ASP A 198 -3.67 -0.35 6.12
C ASP A 198 -3.60 -1.54 5.15
N GLU A 199 -2.70 -2.47 5.43
CA GLU A 199 -2.47 -3.67 4.62
C GLU A 199 -2.44 -3.38 3.10
N ILE A 200 -1.48 -2.53 2.66
CA ILE A 200 -1.44 -2.05 1.27
C ILE A 200 -1.45 -3.18 0.23
N GLU A 201 -0.96 -4.36 0.56
CA GLU A 201 -0.94 -5.55 -0.30
C GLU A 201 -2.29 -6.21 -0.51
N THR A 202 -3.31 -5.90 0.30
CA THR A 202 -4.63 -6.54 0.22
C THR A 202 -5.20 -6.43 -1.19
N HIS A 203 -5.62 -7.56 -1.74
CA HIS A 203 -6.07 -7.77 -3.12
C HIS A 203 -4.99 -7.67 -4.21
N LEU A 204 -3.74 -7.29 -3.88
CA LEU A 204 -2.68 -7.14 -4.87
C LEU A 204 -1.95 -8.46 -5.12
N HIS A 205 -1.84 -8.87 -6.37
CA HIS A 205 -0.92 -9.95 -6.73
C HIS A 205 0.54 -9.44 -6.68
N VAL A 206 1.50 -10.35 -6.54
CA VAL A 206 2.92 -10.06 -6.28
C VAL A 206 3.52 -9.00 -7.23
N ALA A 207 3.16 -9.03 -8.52
CA ALA A 207 3.70 -8.06 -9.47
C ALA A 207 3.26 -6.62 -9.16
N LEU A 208 2.02 -6.40 -8.66
CA LEU A 208 1.55 -5.09 -8.22
C LEU A 208 2.14 -4.70 -6.86
N GLN A 209 2.32 -5.65 -5.94
CA GLN A 209 2.95 -5.38 -4.64
C GLN A 209 4.36 -4.79 -4.80
N LYS A 210 5.13 -5.27 -5.77
CA LYS A 210 6.48 -4.75 -6.07
C LYS A 210 6.50 -3.31 -6.58
N LYS A 211 5.37 -2.76 -7.01
CA LYS A 211 5.31 -1.51 -7.79
C LYS A 211 4.43 -0.44 -7.17
N ILE A 212 3.45 -0.80 -6.35
CA ILE A 212 2.45 0.14 -5.87
C ILE A 212 3.08 1.31 -5.11
N VAL A 213 4.02 1.07 -4.20
CA VAL A 213 4.65 2.13 -3.42
C VAL A 213 5.48 3.07 -4.30
N PRO A 214 6.39 2.58 -5.17
CA PRO A 214 7.07 3.42 -6.16
C PRO A 214 6.13 4.24 -7.05
N ILE A 215 5.02 3.67 -7.50
CA ILE A 215 4.02 4.38 -8.31
C ILE A 215 3.39 5.52 -7.51
N LEU A 216 2.92 5.26 -6.29
CA LEU A 216 2.32 6.27 -5.42
C LEU A 216 3.30 7.42 -5.13
N MET A 217 4.56 7.10 -4.79
CA MET A 217 5.59 8.11 -4.54
C MET A 217 5.91 8.95 -5.79
N LYS A 218 5.92 8.32 -6.97
CA LYS A 218 6.14 9.03 -8.24
C LYS A 218 4.99 9.96 -8.61
N LEU A 219 3.75 9.51 -8.41
CA LEU A 219 2.55 10.27 -8.76
C LEU A 219 2.28 11.40 -7.76
N PHE A 220 2.62 11.21 -6.49
CA PHE A 220 2.31 12.12 -5.39
C PHE A 220 3.56 12.42 -4.55
N PRO A 221 4.55 13.13 -5.11
CA PRO A 221 5.88 13.30 -4.48
C PRO A 221 5.85 14.14 -3.18
N ASN A 222 4.80 14.91 -2.95
CA ASN A 222 4.63 15.74 -1.75
C ASN A 222 3.74 15.08 -0.68
N ILE A 223 3.31 13.83 -0.92
CA ILE A 223 2.54 13.04 0.04
C ILE A 223 3.48 12.13 0.83
N GLN A 224 3.40 12.20 2.15
CA GLN A 224 3.99 11.20 3.02
C GLN A 224 3.04 10.02 3.16
N PHE A 225 3.49 8.84 2.76
CA PHE A 225 2.75 7.59 2.94
C PHE A 225 3.21 6.88 4.22
N VAL A 226 2.25 6.47 5.05
CA VAL A 226 2.46 5.57 6.18
C VAL A 226 1.64 4.32 5.91
N LEU A 227 2.32 3.19 5.79
CA LEU A 227 1.74 1.94 5.31
C LEU A 227 1.91 0.86 6.37
N THR A 228 0.91 0.00 6.55
CA THR A 228 1.12 -1.29 7.19
C THR A 228 1.22 -2.38 6.12
N THR A 229 2.02 -3.40 6.36
CA THR A 229 2.20 -4.50 5.42
C THR A 229 2.77 -5.75 6.09
N HIS A 230 2.36 -6.91 5.62
CA HIS A 230 2.96 -8.21 5.88
C HIS A 230 3.68 -8.79 4.65
N SER A 231 3.85 -7.99 3.60
CA SER A 231 4.45 -8.45 2.35
C SER A 231 5.96 -8.12 2.26
N PRO A 232 6.82 -9.13 2.07
CA PRO A 232 8.23 -8.89 1.79
C PRO A 232 8.44 -8.12 0.47
N PHE A 233 7.49 -8.22 -0.47
CA PHE A 233 7.56 -7.53 -1.76
C PHE A 233 7.29 -6.03 -1.63
N ILE A 234 6.42 -5.63 -0.71
CA ILE A 234 6.21 -4.21 -0.37
C ILE A 234 7.45 -3.65 0.32
N LEU A 235 7.98 -4.34 1.35
CA LEU A 235 9.16 -3.92 2.09
C LEU A 235 10.40 -3.77 1.21
N ASN A 236 10.53 -4.59 0.17
CA ASN A 236 11.63 -4.54 -0.78
C ASN A 236 11.40 -3.54 -1.92
N SER A 237 10.22 -2.92 -2.04
CA SER A 237 9.84 -2.16 -3.24
C SER A 237 10.46 -0.77 -3.34
N THR A 238 10.93 -0.18 -2.24
CA THR A 238 11.47 1.19 -2.24
C THR A 238 12.68 1.36 -1.32
N PRO A 239 13.76 1.99 -1.81
CA PRO A 239 14.99 2.16 -1.05
C PRO A 239 14.91 3.22 0.06
N ASN A 240 13.98 4.16 -0.06
CA ASN A 240 13.87 5.31 0.85
C ASN A 240 12.78 5.11 1.92
N ALA A 241 12.44 3.87 2.24
CA ALA A 241 11.46 3.57 3.27
C ALA A 241 12.13 3.48 4.64
N VAL A 242 11.47 4.06 5.66
CA VAL A 242 11.75 3.74 7.05
C VAL A 242 10.80 2.62 7.46
N VAL A 243 11.34 1.50 7.91
CA VAL A 243 10.57 0.32 8.29
C VAL A 243 10.65 0.13 9.80
N TYR A 244 9.50 0.03 10.45
CA TYR A 244 9.40 -0.24 11.88
C TYR A 244 8.61 -1.53 12.11
N ASP A 245 9.28 -2.49 12.74
CA ASP A 245 8.65 -3.75 13.14
C ASP A 245 7.94 -3.56 14.48
N LEU A 246 6.62 -3.74 14.47
CA LEU A 246 5.76 -3.58 15.65
C LEU A 246 5.93 -4.73 16.66
N GLU A 247 6.41 -5.91 16.25
CA GLU A 247 6.61 -7.05 17.13
C GLU A 247 7.98 -6.98 17.83
N SER A 248 9.05 -6.82 17.05
CA SER A 248 10.42 -6.78 17.58
C SER A 248 10.86 -5.38 18.04
N HIS A 249 10.07 -4.33 17.75
CA HIS A 249 10.40 -2.92 17.97
C HIS A 249 11.72 -2.50 17.31
N THR A 250 12.03 -3.06 16.15
CA THR A 250 13.25 -2.79 15.39
C THR A 250 12.99 -1.75 14.31
N LEU A 251 13.87 -0.74 14.24
CA LEU A 251 13.84 0.32 13.23
C LEU A 251 14.90 0.06 12.16
N VAL A 252 14.51 0.13 10.89
CA VAL A 252 15.40 0.10 9.72
C VAL A 252 15.21 1.39 8.93
N GLU A 253 16.27 2.21 8.84
CA GLU A 253 16.17 3.56 8.26
C GLU A 253 16.41 3.59 6.74
N GLU A 254 17.10 2.60 6.16
CA GLU A 254 17.52 2.63 4.75
C GLU A 254 16.71 1.67 3.84
N GLY A 255 15.56 1.20 4.32
CA GLY A 255 14.75 0.23 3.59
C GLY A 255 15.39 -1.16 3.49
N LEU A 256 14.74 -2.07 2.80
CA LEU A 256 15.16 -3.48 2.69
C LEU A 256 15.43 -3.91 1.22
N THR A 257 15.60 -2.96 0.30
CA THR A 257 15.75 -3.25 -1.14
C THR A 257 17.03 -4.01 -1.49
N GLN A 258 18.03 -3.99 -0.63
CA GLN A 258 19.29 -4.70 -0.84
C GLN A 258 19.24 -6.17 -0.39
N LEU A 259 18.19 -6.55 0.34
CA LEU A 259 18.01 -7.92 0.80
C LEU A 259 17.23 -8.75 -0.22
N PRO A 260 17.60 -10.01 -0.46
CA PRO A 260 16.75 -10.92 -1.21
C PRO A 260 15.43 -11.18 -0.45
N TYR A 261 14.38 -11.56 -1.16
CA TYR A 261 13.06 -11.79 -0.54
C TYR A 261 13.11 -12.87 0.55
N GLU A 262 13.91 -13.94 0.34
CA GLU A 262 14.14 -14.99 1.31
C GLU A 262 14.76 -14.43 2.60
N GLY A 263 15.73 -13.54 2.48
CA GLY A 263 16.36 -12.88 3.63
C GLY A 263 15.38 -12.01 4.42
N ILE A 264 14.39 -11.38 3.76
CA ILE A 264 13.31 -10.65 4.44
C ILE A 264 12.36 -11.63 5.13
N VAL A 265 11.97 -12.72 4.45
CA VAL A 265 11.05 -13.71 5.01
C VAL A 265 11.67 -14.41 6.23
N GLU A 266 12.90 -14.90 6.12
CA GLU A 266 13.56 -15.62 7.20
C GLU A 266 14.11 -14.70 8.28
N GLY A 267 14.79 -13.62 7.88
CA GLY A 267 15.48 -12.73 8.81
C GLY A 267 14.57 -11.74 9.51
N TYR A 268 13.64 -11.11 8.75
CA TYR A 268 12.76 -10.08 9.27
C TYR A 268 11.44 -10.64 9.80
N PHE A 269 10.73 -11.45 9.00
CA PHE A 269 9.49 -12.10 9.43
C PHE A 269 9.70 -13.35 10.28
N LYS A 270 10.95 -13.84 10.40
CA LYS A 270 11.27 -15.10 11.12
C LYS A 270 10.41 -16.27 10.67
N ALA A 271 9.98 -16.24 9.41
CA ALA A 271 9.17 -17.26 8.79
C ALA A 271 10.07 -18.22 8.01
N ASP A 272 9.68 -19.47 8.00
CA ASP A 272 10.38 -20.53 7.29
C ASP A 272 10.02 -20.53 5.81
N CYS A 273 11.02 -20.50 4.94
CA CYS A 273 10.82 -20.60 3.49
C CYS A 273 10.50 -22.02 3.03
N LEU A 274 10.81 -23.05 3.86
CA LEU A 274 10.55 -24.44 3.55
C LEU A 274 9.18 -24.88 4.09
N SER A 275 8.50 -25.76 3.34
CA SER A 275 7.31 -26.43 3.88
C SER A 275 7.69 -27.27 5.12
N GLN A 276 6.76 -27.40 6.07
CA GLN A 276 6.98 -28.19 7.27
C GLN A 276 7.44 -29.63 6.94
N GLU A 277 6.82 -30.25 5.94
CA GLU A 277 7.16 -31.62 5.52
C GLU A 277 8.60 -31.72 4.95
N LEU A 278 8.99 -30.74 4.11
CA LEU A 278 10.34 -30.71 3.53
C LEU A 278 11.39 -30.50 4.63
N ARG A 279 11.12 -29.61 5.56
CA ARG A 279 11.99 -29.38 6.73
C ARG A 279 12.14 -30.61 7.58
N GLU A 280 11.04 -31.27 7.95
CA GLU A 280 11.08 -32.48 8.77
C GLU A 280 11.92 -33.58 8.11
N LYS A 281 11.73 -33.82 6.81
CA LYS A 281 12.51 -34.80 6.04
C LYS A 281 13.99 -34.40 5.93
N PHE A 282 14.28 -33.12 5.72
CA PHE A 282 15.65 -32.63 5.64
C PHE A 282 16.37 -32.75 7.00
N GLU A 283 15.73 -32.39 8.09
CA GLU A 283 16.30 -32.55 9.44
C GLU A 283 16.48 -34.03 9.82
N GLU A 284 15.59 -34.91 9.37
CA GLU A 284 15.76 -36.37 9.54
C GLU A 284 16.99 -36.84 8.76
N TYR A 285 17.15 -36.41 7.51
CA TYR A 285 18.32 -36.72 6.69
C TYR A 285 19.62 -36.22 7.33
N LYS A 286 19.64 -34.98 7.77
CA LYS A 286 20.79 -34.36 8.44
C LYS A 286 21.22 -35.13 9.69
N LYS A 287 20.25 -35.57 10.53
CA LYS A 287 20.50 -36.38 11.70
C LYS A 287 21.17 -37.74 11.32
N ILE A 288 20.75 -38.36 10.23
CA ILE A 288 21.35 -39.63 9.76
C ILE A 288 22.79 -39.38 9.33
N VAL A 289 23.03 -38.35 8.51
CA VAL A 289 24.38 -38.01 8.03
C VAL A 289 25.36 -37.69 9.16
N GLN A 290 24.87 -37.08 10.25
CA GLN A 290 25.69 -36.71 11.42
C GLN A 290 25.98 -37.87 12.39
N LYS A 291 25.35 -39.05 12.23
CA LYS A 291 25.62 -40.22 13.09
C LYS A 291 27.08 -40.70 12.92
N THR A 292 27.70 -41.06 14.03
CA THR A 292 29.07 -41.61 14.02
C THR A 292 29.11 -43.01 13.42
N GLU A 293 28.13 -43.85 13.75
CA GLU A 293 27.96 -45.20 13.23
C GLU A 293 26.63 -45.32 12.48
N LEU A 294 26.67 -45.87 11.29
CA LEU A 294 25.48 -46.03 10.43
C LEU A 294 25.11 -47.53 10.40
N THR A 295 23.80 -47.78 10.52
CA THR A 295 23.23 -49.14 10.37
C THR A 295 22.62 -49.30 8.98
N ASP A 296 22.38 -50.53 8.54
CA ASP A 296 21.69 -50.82 7.27
C ASP A 296 20.33 -50.12 7.18
N ARG A 297 19.65 -49.92 8.32
CA ARG A 297 18.40 -49.16 8.38
C ARG A 297 18.59 -47.66 8.14
N ASP A 298 19.70 -47.11 8.60
CA ASP A 298 20.03 -45.69 8.33
C ASP A 298 20.31 -45.46 6.85
N PHE A 299 21.03 -46.37 6.18
CA PHE A 299 21.27 -46.32 4.74
C PHE A 299 19.97 -46.43 3.93
N ALA A 300 19.06 -47.36 4.29
CA ALA A 300 17.77 -47.49 3.63
C ALA A 300 16.91 -46.24 3.80
N LYS A 301 16.91 -45.66 5.00
CA LYS A 301 16.14 -44.42 5.29
C LYS A 301 16.75 -43.20 4.59
N ALA A 302 18.05 -43.07 4.56
CA ALA A 302 18.73 -42.00 3.83
C ALA A 302 18.39 -42.05 2.32
N ALA A 303 18.40 -43.24 1.71
CA ALA A 303 18.03 -43.39 0.30
C ALA A 303 16.57 -43.02 0.01
N GLU A 304 15.64 -43.35 0.90
CA GLU A 304 14.24 -42.92 0.82
C GLU A 304 14.12 -41.39 0.88
N LEU A 305 14.84 -40.75 1.81
CA LEU A 305 14.82 -39.30 1.98
C LEU A 305 15.48 -38.57 0.80
N GLU A 306 16.62 -39.11 0.30
CA GLU A 306 17.28 -38.56 -0.89
C GLU A 306 16.35 -38.58 -2.11
N PHE A 307 15.60 -39.65 -2.32
CA PHE A 307 14.64 -39.72 -3.43
C PHE A 307 13.59 -38.58 -3.36
N TYR A 308 13.14 -38.25 -2.17
CA TYR A 308 12.19 -37.13 -1.98
C TYR A 308 12.87 -35.76 -2.11
N LEU A 309 14.08 -35.60 -1.51
CA LEU A 309 14.77 -34.31 -1.49
C LEU A 309 15.35 -33.96 -2.87
N ASP A 310 15.71 -34.96 -3.69
CA ASP A 310 16.20 -34.79 -5.08
C ASP A 310 15.08 -34.26 -6.03
N GLU A 311 13.79 -34.41 -5.68
CA GLU A 311 12.69 -33.86 -6.47
C GLU A 311 12.52 -32.35 -6.29
N VAL A 312 13.17 -31.75 -5.27
CA VAL A 312 13.12 -30.31 -5.04
C VAL A 312 14.05 -29.59 -6.01
N PRO A 313 13.54 -28.73 -6.90
CA PRO A 313 14.40 -28.01 -7.83
C PRO A 313 15.36 -27.05 -7.12
N ASP A 314 16.65 -27.10 -7.45
CA ASP A 314 17.71 -26.29 -6.84
C ASP A 314 17.42 -24.78 -6.85
N TYR A 315 16.74 -24.29 -7.90
CA TYR A 315 16.41 -22.86 -8.04
C TYR A 315 15.27 -22.37 -7.14
N LEU A 316 14.54 -23.27 -6.50
CA LEU A 316 13.41 -22.89 -5.61
C LEU A 316 13.86 -22.63 -4.16
N ALA A 317 15.01 -23.17 -3.75
CA ALA A 317 15.52 -23.03 -2.38
C ALA A 317 17.05 -23.17 -2.38
N LEU A 318 17.76 -22.14 -2.83
CA LEU A 318 19.22 -22.17 -3.07
C LEU A 318 20.04 -22.53 -1.82
N GLU A 319 19.69 -22.01 -0.64
CA GLU A 319 20.41 -22.33 0.60
C GLU A 319 20.20 -23.79 0.99
N PHE A 320 18.95 -24.26 0.94
CA PHE A 320 18.60 -25.66 1.17
C PHE A 320 19.35 -26.58 0.18
N ALA A 321 19.30 -26.29 -1.12
CA ALA A 321 19.95 -27.09 -2.15
C ALA A 321 21.46 -27.14 -1.93
N SER A 322 22.09 -26.05 -1.53
CA SER A 322 23.52 -25.98 -1.21
C SER A 322 23.86 -26.82 0.02
N GLU A 323 23.12 -26.71 1.12
CA GLU A 323 23.37 -27.51 2.32
C GLU A 323 23.08 -28.99 2.08
N TYR A 324 21.97 -29.31 1.39
CA TYR A 324 21.64 -30.68 1.02
C TYR A 324 22.72 -31.34 0.14
N SER A 325 23.17 -30.65 -0.91
CA SER A 325 24.25 -31.15 -1.79
C SER A 325 25.54 -31.43 -1.03
N ARG A 326 25.90 -30.55 -0.07
CA ARG A 326 27.05 -30.75 0.81
C ARG A 326 26.89 -32.00 1.68
N LEU A 327 25.71 -32.15 2.35
CA LEU A 327 25.44 -33.32 3.19
C LEU A 327 25.41 -34.63 2.38
N LYS A 328 24.84 -34.61 1.19
CA LYS A 328 24.82 -35.77 0.27
C LYS A 328 26.23 -36.20 -0.15
N LEU A 329 27.09 -35.23 -0.44
CA LEU A 329 28.48 -35.50 -0.74
C LEU A 329 29.24 -36.07 0.47
N GLU A 330 28.97 -35.54 1.68
CA GLU A 330 29.53 -36.05 2.92
C GLU A 330 29.07 -37.48 3.22
N PHE A 331 27.79 -37.77 3.04
CA PHE A 331 27.23 -39.10 3.21
C PHE A 331 27.80 -40.11 2.22
N SER A 332 27.92 -39.76 0.93
CA SER A 332 28.48 -40.62 -0.12
C SER A 332 29.95 -40.97 0.09
N ARG A 333 30.72 -40.18 0.83
CA ARG A 333 32.13 -40.49 1.18
C ARG A 333 32.25 -41.49 2.34
N ARG A 334 31.15 -41.80 3.01
CA ARG A 334 31.07 -42.72 4.16
C ARG A 334 30.50 -44.09 3.74
N CYS A 335 29.93 -44.16 2.53
CA CYS A 335 29.52 -45.42 1.88
C CYS A 335 30.70 -46.01 1.10
#